data_fdc049ebca02ab82fa7d49a711ac147d
#
_entry.id   fdc049ebca02ab82fa7d49a711ac147d
#
_cell.length_a   1.000
_cell.length_b   1.000
_cell.length_c   1.000
_cell.angle_alpha   90.00
_cell.angle_beta   90.00
_cell.angle_gamma   90.00
#
_symmetry.space_group_name_H-M   'P 1'
#
loop_
_entity.id
_entity.type
_entity.pdbx_description
1 polymer ?
#
loop_
_entity_poly.entity_id
_entity_poly.type
_entity_poly.pdbx_seq_one_letter_code
_entity_poly.pdbx_strand_id
1 'polypeptide(L)'
;MSLQQKIEEAWENRELLKQADYQEAVRSVIRELDLGKIRVAEPVSDGWQVNEWVKKAVVMYFPIQQMKTIEVGPFDFHDKIPLKKNYAEKGVGVVPHAVAREGAFIASGAILMPSYVNIGAYVDSGTMVDTWATVGSCAQIGKNVHLSGGVGIGGVLEPLQAAPVIIEDDVFVGSRCIVVEGVRVEKEAVLGANVVLTASTKIIDVTGNEPVELKGRVPARSVVIPGSYTKKFPAGEYQVPCALIIGKRKESTDKKTSLNDALRENNVSV
;
A
#
# COMPACT_ATOMS: atom_id res chain seq x y z
N MET A 1 1.57 28.34 16.69
CA MET A 1 2.41 27.24 16.15
C MET A 1 1.52 26.34 15.34
N SER A 2 1.92 25.97 14.11
CA SER A 2 1.16 25.04 13.27
C SER A 2 1.26 23.61 13.81
N LEU A 3 0.34 22.74 13.36
CA LEU A 3 0.35 21.33 13.72
C LEU A 3 1.70 20.67 13.34
N GLN A 4 2.16 20.92 12.11
CA GLN A 4 3.45 20.41 11.63
C GLN A 4 4.63 20.88 12.50
N GLN A 5 4.68 22.16 12.90
CA GLN A 5 5.74 22.67 13.76
C GLN A 5 5.80 21.94 15.10
N LYS A 6 4.64 21.67 15.74
CA LYS A 6 4.60 20.88 16.98
C LYS A 6 5.11 19.45 16.79
N ILE A 7 4.77 18.81 15.67
CA ILE A 7 5.26 17.45 15.34
C ILE A 7 6.78 17.45 15.16
N GLU A 8 7.32 18.44 14.44
CA GLU A 8 8.77 18.54 14.22
C GLU A 8 9.52 18.78 15.54
N GLU A 9 9.04 19.69 16.39
CA GLU A 9 9.64 19.93 17.72
C GLU A 9 9.61 18.67 18.60
N ALA A 10 8.46 17.98 18.66
CA ALA A 10 8.34 16.75 19.43
C ALA A 10 9.21 15.62 18.85
N TRP A 11 9.47 15.64 17.54
CA TRP A 11 10.39 14.70 16.93
C TRP A 11 11.83 14.92 17.38
N GLU A 12 12.30 16.15 17.41
CA GLU A 12 13.65 16.53 17.87
C GLU A 12 13.81 16.38 19.40
N ASN A 13 12.75 16.64 20.16
CA ASN A 13 12.75 16.50 21.61
C ASN A 13 11.58 15.64 22.09
N ARG A 14 11.81 14.34 22.26
CA ARG A 14 10.78 13.36 22.67
C ARG A 14 10.22 13.58 24.09
N GLU A 15 10.90 14.34 24.94
CA GLU A 15 10.39 14.69 26.27
C GLU A 15 9.11 15.54 26.19
N LEU A 16 8.92 16.29 25.10
CA LEU A 16 7.70 17.07 24.84
C LEU A 16 6.45 16.17 24.72
N LEU A 17 6.60 14.90 24.37
CA LEU A 17 5.48 13.95 24.34
C LEU A 17 4.88 13.67 25.74
N LYS A 18 5.52 14.10 26.81
CA LYS A 18 4.94 14.07 28.16
C LYS A 18 3.91 15.20 28.39
N GLN A 19 3.90 16.23 27.56
CA GLN A 19 3.00 17.37 27.64
C GLN A 19 1.70 17.11 26.84
N ALA A 20 0.57 17.47 27.42
CA ALA A 20 -0.75 17.17 26.86
C ALA A 20 -0.99 17.81 25.49
N ASP A 21 -0.47 19.01 25.26
CA ASP A 21 -0.67 19.74 23.99
C ASP A 21 0.12 19.15 22.82
N TYR A 22 1.28 18.54 23.06
CA TYR A 22 2.02 17.79 22.03
C TYR A 22 1.40 16.42 21.76
N GLN A 23 0.92 15.73 22.80
CA GLN A 23 0.13 14.50 22.59
C GLN A 23 -1.12 14.77 21.77
N GLU A 24 -1.82 15.88 22.05
CA GLU A 24 -3.00 16.28 21.32
C GLU A 24 -2.67 16.65 19.85
N ALA A 25 -1.51 17.27 19.60
CA ALA A 25 -1.03 17.51 18.25
C ALA A 25 -0.83 16.19 17.49
N VAL A 26 -0.17 15.20 18.09
CA VAL A 26 -0.01 13.87 17.48
C VAL A 26 -1.37 13.22 17.21
N ARG A 27 -2.28 13.19 18.19
CA ARG A 27 -3.64 12.64 18.01
C ARG A 27 -4.42 13.37 16.92
N SER A 28 -4.23 14.67 16.78
CA SER A 28 -4.88 15.45 15.71
C SER A 28 -4.41 15.02 14.34
N VAL A 29 -3.10 14.77 14.15
CA VAL A 29 -2.58 14.23 12.87
C VAL A 29 -3.21 12.87 12.56
N ILE A 30 -3.32 11.98 13.56
CA ILE A 30 -3.92 10.66 13.33
C ILE A 30 -5.40 10.79 12.96
N ARG A 31 -6.16 11.70 13.59
CA ARG A 31 -7.55 11.98 13.21
C ARG A 31 -7.67 12.52 11.79
N GLU A 32 -6.80 13.44 11.39
CA GLU A 32 -6.81 13.97 10.02
C GLU A 32 -6.44 12.91 8.98
N LEU A 33 -5.50 12.00 9.30
CA LEU A 33 -5.21 10.80 8.50
C LEU A 33 -6.44 9.89 8.41
N ASP A 34 -7.09 9.59 9.53
CA ASP A 34 -8.27 8.72 9.60
C ASP A 34 -9.45 9.24 8.76
N LEU A 35 -9.53 10.57 8.63
CA LEU A 35 -10.53 11.27 7.83
C LEU A 35 -10.10 11.48 6.37
N GLY A 36 -8.88 11.14 6.00
CA GLY A 36 -8.34 11.35 4.65
C GLY A 36 -8.07 12.81 4.28
N LYS A 37 -8.03 13.70 5.27
CA LYS A 37 -7.77 15.15 5.04
C LYS A 37 -6.28 15.44 4.82
N ILE A 38 -5.42 14.60 5.36
CA ILE A 38 -3.98 14.61 5.08
C ILE A 38 -3.53 13.20 4.68
N ARG A 39 -2.42 13.13 3.98
CA ARG A 39 -1.85 11.85 3.52
C ARG A 39 -0.37 11.77 3.85
N VAL A 40 0.13 10.54 4.02
CA VAL A 40 1.57 10.28 4.16
C VAL A 40 2.32 10.57 2.87
N ALA A 41 1.70 10.32 1.74
CA ALA A 41 2.16 10.78 0.44
C ALA A 41 0.97 11.15 -0.43
N GLU A 42 1.14 12.18 -1.25
CA GLU A 42 0.09 12.70 -2.12
C GLU A 42 0.60 12.94 -3.54
N PRO A 43 -0.27 12.77 -4.55
CA PRO A 43 0.11 13.04 -5.92
C PRO A 43 0.35 14.53 -6.14
N VAL A 44 1.40 14.87 -6.88
CA VAL A 44 1.73 16.22 -7.34
C VAL A 44 1.91 16.22 -8.85
N SER A 45 2.08 17.39 -9.46
CA SER A 45 2.20 17.53 -10.92
C SER A 45 3.29 16.63 -11.53
N ASP A 46 4.36 16.36 -10.80
CA ASP A 46 5.51 15.57 -11.26
C ASP A 46 5.82 14.41 -10.31
N GLY A 47 4.81 13.60 -10.03
CA GLY A 47 4.97 12.38 -9.22
C GLY A 47 4.26 12.38 -7.89
N TRP A 48 4.97 12.09 -6.82
CA TRP A 48 4.42 11.96 -5.47
C TRP A 48 5.31 12.70 -4.47
N GLN A 49 4.67 13.45 -3.57
CA GLN A 49 5.33 14.12 -2.45
C GLN A 49 5.11 13.31 -1.18
N VAL A 50 6.20 12.99 -0.46
CA VAL A 50 6.14 12.35 0.85
C VAL A 50 6.08 13.41 1.94
N ASN A 51 5.11 13.29 2.83
CA ASN A 51 4.92 14.15 3.99
C ASN A 51 5.59 13.53 5.22
N GLU A 52 6.91 13.67 5.34
CA GLU A 52 7.70 13.04 6.42
C GLU A 52 7.21 13.39 7.81
N TRP A 53 6.78 14.64 8.03
CA TRP A 53 6.24 15.08 9.32
C TRP A 53 5.00 14.29 9.74
N VAL A 54 4.19 13.81 8.77
CA VAL A 54 3.04 12.95 9.03
C VAL A 54 3.50 11.56 9.49
N LYS A 55 4.54 11.00 8.87
CA LYS A 55 5.14 9.73 9.33
C LYS A 55 5.74 9.86 10.73
N LYS A 56 6.39 10.98 11.03
CA LYS A 56 6.88 11.31 12.39
C LYS A 56 5.74 11.24 13.41
N ALA A 57 4.58 11.82 13.09
CA ALA A 57 3.42 11.76 13.97
C ALA A 57 2.92 10.32 14.15
N VAL A 58 2.86 9.51 13.09
CA VAL A 58 2.47 8.09 13.19
C VAL A 58 3.42 7.32 14.11
N VAL A 59 4.74 7.52 13.99
CA VAL A 59 5.73 6.90 14.89
C VAL A 59 5.52 7.34 16.33
N MET A 60 5.29 8.64 16.56
CA MET A 60 5.08 9.21 17.91
C MET A 60 3.74 8.81 18.52
N TYR A 61 2.78 8.34 17.73
CA TYR A 61 1.50 7.89 18.24
C TYR A 61 1.62 6.63 19.10
N PHE A 62 2.50 5.70 18.74
CA PHE A 62 2.67 4.45 19.49
C PHE A 62 3.09 4.63 20.95
N PRO A 63 4.11 5.44 21.29
CA PRO A 63 4.52 5.61 22.69
C PRO A 63 3.52 6.39 23.56
N ILE A 64 2.64 7.21 22.98
CA ILE A 64 1.63 7.95 23.77
C ILE A 64 0.33 7.15 23.97
N GLN A 65 0.22 5.98 23.39
CA GLN A 65 -0.91 5.08 23.56
C GLN A 65 -0.59 3.97 24.56
N GLN A 66 -1.63 3.52 25.26
CA GLN A 66 -1.54 2.43 26.24
C GLN A 66 -2.15 1.15 25.67
N MET A 67 -1.57 0.01 26.02
CA MET A 67 -2.13 -1.30 25.73
C MET A 67 -3.52 -1.44 26.36
N LYS A 68 -4.47 -1.98 25.59
CA LYS A 68 -5.84 -2.26 26.04
C LYS A 68 -6.26 -3.62 25.54
N THR A 69 -6.94 -4.36 26.40
CA THR A 69 -7.62 -5.60 26.00
C THR A 69 -8.95 -5.25 25.33
N ILE A 70 -9.23 -5.90 24.21
CA ILE A 70 -10.47 -5.78 23.44
C ILE A 70 -11.07 -7.18 23.35
N GLU A 71 -12.15 -7.43 24.06
CA GLU A 71 -12.91 -8.68 24.00
C GLU A 71 -14.00 -8.60 22.93
N VAL A 72 -14.03 -9.56 22.01
CA VAL A 72 -15.02 -9.64 20.93
C VAL A 72 -15.51 -11.07 20.81
N GLY A 73 -16.57 -11.41 21.52
CA GLY A 73 -17.08 -12.75 21.59
C GLY A 73 -16.01 -13.75 22.09
N PRO A 74 -15.63 -14.76 21.29
CA PRO A 74 -14.60 -15.72 21.69
C PRO A 74 -13.17 -15.22 21.43
N PHE A 75 -12.99 -14.03 20.88
CA PHE A 75 -11.68 -13.47 20.54
C PHE A 75 -11.25 -12.43 21.58
N ASP A 76 -9.96 -12.39 21.84
CA ASP A 76 -9.28 -11.46 22.73
C ASP A 76 -8.10 -10.85 21.98
N PHE A 77 -8.01 -9.50 22.01
CA PHE A 77 -6.91 -8.75 21.41
C PHE A 77 -6.28 -7.83 22.45
N HIS A 78 -4.97 -7.66 22.41
CA HIS A 78 -4.24 -6.77 23.30
C HIS A 78 -3.37 -5.83 22.48
N ASP A 79 -3.86 -4.63 22.20
CA ASP A 79 -3.19 -3.66 21.34
C ASP A 79 -3.37 -2.23 21.90
N LYS A 80 -2.50 -1.33 21.45
CA LYS A 80 -2.55 0.08 21.80
C LYS A 80 -3.23 0.96 20.74
N ILE A 81 -3.34 0.49 19.50
CA ILE A 81 -3.97 1.26 18.42
C ILE A 81 -5.44 0.83 18.30
N PRO A 82 -6.39 1.77 18.47
CA PRO A 82 -7.80 1.46 18.30
C PRO A 82 -8.11 0.93 16.90
N LEU A 83 -9.14 0.12 16.81
CA LEU A 83 -9.67 -0.33 15.53
C LEU A 83 -10.64 0.71 14.96
N LYS A 84 -10.63 0.87 13.65
CA LYS A 84 -11.60 1.68 12.92
C LYS A 84 -13.02 1.12 13.12
N LYS A 85 -13.99 2.02 13.24
CA LYS A 85 -15.41 1.72 13.48
C LYS A 85 -16.30 2.55 12.55
N ASN A 86 -17.62 2.32 12.67
CA ASN A 86 -18.67 3.08 11.97
C ASN A 86 -18.54 3.00 10.45
N TYR A 87 -18.27 1.80 9.93
CA TYR A 87 -18.09 1.58 8.51
C TYR A 87 -19.35 1.88 7.68
N ALA A 88 -20.55 1.60 8.22
CA ALA A 88 -21.81 1.89 7.54
C ALA A 88 -21.97 3.39 7.26
N GLU A 89 -21.69 4.24 8.26
CA GLU A 89 -21.73 5.70 8.12
C GLU A 89 -20.70 6.24 7.11
N LYS A 90 -19.58 5.51 6.96
CA LYS A 90 -18.51 5.83 6.01
C LYS A 90 -18.79 5.29 4.60
N GLY A 91 -19.85 4.50 4.41
CA GLY A 91 -20.16 3.86 3.13
C GLY A 91 -19.15 2.79 2.71
N VAL A 92 -18.51 2.10 3.66
CA VAL A 92 -17.49 1.07 3.43
C VAL A 92 -18.08 -0.31 3.69
N GLY A 93 -17.94 -1.21 2.72
CA GLY A 93 -18.30 -2.62 2.89
C GLY A 93 -17.19 -3.36 3.67
N VAL A 94 -17.56 -4.07 4.73
CA VAL A 94 -16.55 -4.80 5.56
C VAL A 94 -17.08 -6.18 5.91
N VAL A 95 -16.35 -7.18 5.44
CA VAL A 95 -16.64 -8.59 5.73
C VAL A 95 -15.89 -9.02 7.01
N PRO A 96 -16.53 -9.70 7.96
CA PRO A 96 -15.80 -10.28 9.10
C PRO A 96 -14.72 -11.26 8.59
N HIS A 97 -13.59 -11.20 9.08
CA HIS A 97 -12.78 -10.57 10.09
C HIS A 97 -11.88 -9.43 9.56
N ALA A 98 -12.33 -8.60 8.62
CA ALA A 98 -11.51 -7.50 8.16
C ALA A 98 -11.20 -6.53 9.31
N VAL A 99 -9.96 -6.08 9.38
CA VAL A 99 -9.46 -5.16 10.41
C VAL A 99 -8.77 -3.97 9.76
N ALA A 100 -9.18 -2.77 10.09
CA ALA A 100 -8.42 -1.55 9.83
C ALA A 100 -8.11 -0.85 11.16
N ARG A 101 -6.89 -0.35 11.32
CA ARG A 101 -6.47 0.43 12.48
C ARG A 101 -6.87 1.89 12.33
N GLU A 102 -7.08 2.58 13.46
CA GLU A 102 -7.22 4.03 13.49
C GLU A 102 -6.05 4.71 12.77
N GLY A 103 -6.33 5.81 12.06
CA GLY A 103 -5.35 6.50 11.21
C GLY A 103 -5.16 5.89 9.82
N ALA A 104 -5.86 4.78 9.51
CA ALA A 104 -6.02 4.33 8.13
C ALA A 104 -7.25 4.98 7.51
N PHE A 105 -7.14 5.63 6.36
CA PHE A 105 -8.29 6.13 5.62
C PHE A 105 -8.84 5.07 4.68
N ILE A 106 -10.15 4.85 4.73
CA ILE A 106 -10.88 3.98 3.81
C ILE A 106 -12.02 4.80 3.22
N ALA A 107 -11.97 5.06 1.93
CA ALA A 107 -12.97 5.87 1.24
C ALA A 107 -14.31 5.15 1.08
N SER A 108 -15.38 5.94 0.95
CA SER A 108 -16.71 5.41 0.61
C SER A 108 -16.67 4.60 -0.69
N GLY A 109 -17.42 3.50 -0.72
CA GLY A 109 -17.45 2.57 -1.86
C GLY A 109 -16.30 1.56 -1.90
N ALA A 110 -15.33 1.64 -0.98
CA ALA A 110 -14.32 0.59 -0.83
C ALA A 110 -14.92 -0.65 -0.15
N ILE A 111 -14.34 -1.81 -0.44
CA ILE A 111 -14.74 -3.10 0.14
C ILE A 111 -13.51 -3.75 0.78
N LEU A 112 -13.63 -4.11 2.06
CA LEU A 112 -12.67 -4.91 2.78
C LEU A 112 -13.23 -6.33 2.95
N MET A 113 -12.72 -7.29 2.20
CA MET A 113 -12.89 -8.71 2.52
C MET A 113 -12.07 -9.02 3.78
N PRO A 114 -12.08 -10.25 4.34
CA PRO A 114 -11.25 -10.58 5.50
C PRO A 114 -9.78 -10.23 5.25
N SER A 115 -9.36 -9.05 5.66
CA SER A 115 -8.11 -8.40 5.27
C SER A 115 -7.61 -7.48 6.39
N TYR A 116 -6.42 -6.90 6.21
CA TYR A 116 -5.81 -6.01 7.20
C TYR A 116 -5.33 -4.71 6.57
N VAL A 117 -5.69 -3.58 7.17
CA VAL A 117 -5.22 -2.25 6.78
C VAL A 117 -4.58 -1.54 7.98
N ASN A 118 -3.31 -1.17 7.86
CA ASN A 118 -2.56 -0.59 8.96
C ASN A 118 -2.62 0.95 8.98
N ILE A 119 -2.24 1.52 10.13
CA ILE A 119 -2.21 2.97 10.38
C ILE A 119 -1.42 3.73 9.30
N GLY A 120 -1.88 4.91 8.93
CA GLY A 120 -1.28 5.76 7.90
C GLY A 120 -1.57 5.33 6.46
N ALA A 121 -2.16 4.15 6.25
CA ALA A 121 -2.57 3.70 4.93
C ALA A 121 -3.74 4.54 4.40
N TYR A 122 -3.78 4.70 3.10
CA TYR A 122 -4.87 5.36 2.37
C TYR A 122 -5.43 4.39 1.33
N VAL A 123 -6.72 4.09 1.41
CA VAL A 123 -7.44 3.24 0.45
C VAL A 123 -8.57 4.05 -0.16
N ASP A 124 -8.47 4.34 -1.45
CA ASP A 124 -9.42 5.21 -2.15
C ASP A 124 -10.68 4.45 -2.60
N SER A 125 -11.65 5.19 -3.14
CA SER A 125 -12.99 4.74 -3.49
C SER A 125 -13.01 3.66 -4.57
N GLY A 126 -13.98 2.76 -4.49
CA GLY A 126 -14.15 1.66 -5.44
C GLY A 126 -13.10 0.55 -5.34
N THR A 127 -12.14 0.68 -4.43
CA THR A 127 -11.06 -0.29 -4.23
C THR A 127 -11.54 -1.49 -3.42
N MET A 128 -11.12 -2.69 -3.85
CA MET A 128 -11.33 -3.92 -3.10
C MET A 128 -10.00 -4.41 -2.51
N VAL A 129 -9.99 -4.59 -1.20
CA VAL A 129 -8.93 -5.30 -0.48
C VAL A 129 -9.45 -6.70 -0.20
N ASP A 130 -9.05 -7.66 -1.04
CA ASP A 130 -9.64 -9.00 -1.07
C ASP A 130 -9.10 -9.89 0.06
N THR A 131 -9.58 -11.13 0.11
CA THR A 131 -9.38 -12.08 1.20
C THR A 131 -7.90 -12.32 1.49
N TRP A 132 -7.52 -12.11 2.76
CA TRP A 132 -6.15 -12.22 3.28
C TRP A 132 -5.13 -11.26 2.64
N ALA A 133 -5.60 -10.24 1.90
CA ALA A 133 -4.72 -9.16 1.48
C ALA A 133 -4.37 -8.24 2.66
N THR A 134 -3.20 -7.63 2.59
CA THR A 134 -2.72 -6.67 3.60
C THR A 134 -2.32 -5.36 2.94
N VAL A 135 -2.68 -4.25 3.58
CA VAL A 135 -2.20 -2.91 3.24
C VAL A 135 -1.37 -2.41 4.41
N GLY A 136 -0.06 -2.39 4.21
CA GLY A 136 0.92 -2.02 5.24
C GLY A 136 0.87 -0.54 5.62
N SER A 137 1.57 -0.20 6.69
CA SER A 137 1.62 1.17 7.22
C SER A 137 1.99 2.17 6.13
N CYS A 138 1.24 3.25 6.05
CA CYS A 138 1.51 4.38 5.15
C CYS A 138 1.34 4.10 3.65
N ALA A 139 1.02 2.87 3.23
CA ALA A 139 0.80 2.55 1.82
C ALA A 139 -0.36 3.36 1.23
N GLN A 140 -0.23 3.75 -0.03
CA GLN A 140 -1.19 4.59 -0.73
C GLN A 140 -1.82 3.79 -1.87
N ILE A 141 -3.12 3.50 -1.75
CA ILE A 141 -3.89 2.75 -2.74
C ILE A 141 -4.90 3.68 -3.39
N GLY A 142 -4.85 3.78 -4.71
CA GLY A 142 -5.70 4.63 -5.53
C GLY A 142 -7.12 4.12 -5.67
N LYS A 143 -7.88 4.72 -6.59
CA LYS A 143 -9.28 4.40 -6.89
C LYS A 143 -9.38 3.13 -7.72
N ASN A 144 -10.49 2.40 -7.53
CA ASN A 144 -10.85 1.22 -8.34
C ASN A 144 -9.72 0.17 -8.43
N VAL A 145 -8.85 0.11 -7.43
CA VAL A 145 -7.79 -0.88 -7.35
C VAL A 145 -8.36 -2.21 -6.88
N HIS A 146 -7.89 -3.30 -7.47
CA HIS A 146 -8.20 -4.64 -6.97
C HIS A 146 -6.93 -5.26 -6.40
N LEU A 147 -6.86 -5.42 -5.08
CA LEU A 147 -5.84 -6.21 -4.41
C LEU A 147 -6.40 -7.62 -4.21
N SER A 148 -6.02 -8.56 -5.07
CA SER A 148 -6.57 -9.93 -5.06
C SER A 148 -6.13 -10.70 -3.80
N GLY A 149 -6.70 -11.90 -3.64
CA GLY A 149 -6.48 -12.72 -2.44
C GLY A 149 -5.01 -12.95 -2.10
N GLY A 150 -4.67 -12.67 -0.84
CA GLY A 150 -3.33 -12.84 -0.30
C GLY A 150 -2.28 -11.87 -0.80
N VAL A 151 -2.65 -10.76 -1.43
CA VAL A 151 -1.73 -9.70 -1.82
C VAL A 151 -1.10 -9.07 -0.58
N GLY A 152 0.23 -8.91 -0.58
CA GLY A 152 0.99 -8.23 0.45
C GLY A 152 1.51 -6.87 -0.01
N ILE A 153 0.85 -5.79 0.40
CA ILE A 153 1.38 -4.43 0.23
C ILE A 153 2.16 -4.08 1.49
N GLY A 154 3.47 -3.88 1.33
CA GLY A 154 4.37 -3.61 2.45
C GLY A 154 4.17 -2.24 3.07
N GLY A 155 4.41 -2.17 4.38
CA GLY A 155 4.47 -0.92 5.11
C GLY A 155 5.86 -0.30 5.03
N VAL A 156 5.93 1.02 4.86
CA VAL A 156 7.17 1.79 4.92
C VAL A 156 6.98 2.94 5.91
N LEU A 157 7.05 2.61 7.19
CA LEU A 157 6.98 3.61 8.25
C LEU A 157 8.37 4.19 8.53
N GLU A 158 9.38 3.34 8.58
CA GLU A 158 10.79 3.70 8.74
C GLU A 158 11.63 3.08 7.60
N PRO A 159 12.65 3.79 7.10
CA PRO A 159 13.04 5.16 7.45
C PRO A 159 12.04 6.21 6.94
N LEU A 160 11.98 7.36 7.64
CA LEU A 160 10.94 8.38 7.40
C LEU A 160 10.95 8.95 5.97
N GLN A 161 12.14 9.19 5.42
CA GLN A 161 12.34 9.74 4.08
C GLN A 161 11.98 8.75 2.96
N ALA A 162 11.88 7.45 3.25
CA ALA A 162 11.53 6.46 2.25
C ALA A 162 10.08 6.65 1.79
N ALA A 163 9.85 6.63 0.48
CA ALA A 163 8.52 6.65 -0.08
C ALA A 163 7.71 5.43 0.39
N PRO A 164 6.43 5.58 0.70
CA PRO A 164 5.56 4.43 0.92
C PRO A 164 5.34 3.67 -0.39
N VAL A 165 4.82 2.45 -0.28
CA VAL A 165 4.32 1.75 -1.47
C VAL A 165 3.12 2.52 -2.03
N ILE A 166 3.11 2.70 -3.35
CA ILE A 166 2.06 3.44 -4.06
C ILE A 166 1.48 2.54 -5.15
N ILE A 167 0.19 2.29 -5.08
CA ILE A 167 -0.59 1.62 -6.11
C ILE A 167 -1.56 2.66 -6.64
N GLU A 168 -1.39 3.09 -7.87
CA GLU A 168 -2.23 4.14 -8.46
C GLU A 168 -3.59 3.62 -8.92
N ASP A 169 -4.42 4.52 -9.47
CA ASP A 169 -5.79 4.23 -9.85
C ASP A 169 -5.90 3.11 -10.90
N ASP A 170 -6.99 2.34 -10.83
CA ASP A 170 -7.37 1.30 -11.78
C ASP A 170 -6.34 0.16 -11.96
N VAL A 171 -5.41 0.02 -11.01
CA VAL A 171 -4.42 -1.07 -10.99
C VAL A 171 -5.10 -2.37 -10.55
N PHE A 172 -4.76 -3.45 -11.25
CA PHE A 172 -5.10 -4.81 -10.83
C PHE A 172 -3.85 -5.52 -10.29
N VAL A 173 -3.91 -6.00 -9.07
CA VAL A 173 -2.83 -6.76 -8.42
C VAL A 173 -3.29 -8.21 -8.23
N GLY A 174 -2.71 -9.13 -8.98
CA GLY A 174 -3.04 -10.56 -8.95
C GLY A 174 -2.74 -11.22 -7.62
N SER A 175 -3.37 -12.37 -7.38
CA SER A 175 -3.26 -13.11 -6.13
C SER A 175 -1.82 -13.40 -5.72
N ARG A 176 -1.55 -13.28 -4.42
CA ARG A 176 -0.22 -13.55 -3.83
C ARG A 176 0.91 -12.65 -4.34
N CYS A 177 0.61 -11.55 -5.03
CA CYS A 177 1.64 -10.54 -5.32
C CYS A 177 2.14 -9.91 -4.02
N ILE A 178 3.44 -9.56 -4.01
CA ILE A 178 4.10 -8.80 -2.94
C ILE A 178 4.65 -7.52 -3.55
N VAL A 179 4.27 -6.37 -3.01
CA VAL A 179 4.80 -5.06 -3.42
C VAL A 179 5.27 -4.33 -2.17
N VAL A 180 6.57 -4.12 -2.05
CA VAL A 180 7.20 -3.61 -0.81
C VAL A 180 8.26 -2.54 -1.11
N GLU A 181 8.85 -1.97 -0.06
CA GLU A 181 10.02 -1.07 -0.13
C GLU A 181 9.81 0.16 -1.04
N GLY A 182 8.62 0.77 -0.98
CA GLY A 182 8.33 2.01 -1.70
C GLY A 182 8.17 1.88 -3.21
N VAL A 183 7.98 0.68 -3.72
CA VAL A 183 7.69 0.46 -5.14
C VAL A 183 6.40 1.18 -5.52
N ARG A 184 6.42 1.84 -6.67
CA ARG A 184 5.27 2.49 -7.29
C ARG A 184 4.76 1.66 -8.47
N VAL A 185 3.47 1.34 -8.45
CA VAL A 185 2.75 0.72 -9.56
C VAL A 185 1.82 1.78 -10.14
N GLU A 186 2.12 2.23 -11.35
CA GLU A 186 1.39 3.33 -11.98
C GLU A 186 0.03 2.88 -12.52
N LYS A 187 -0.83 3.87 -12.79
CA LYS A 187 -2.23 3.70 -13.13
C LYS A 187 -2.47 2.63 -14.19
N GLU A 188 -3.57 1.90 -14.02
CA GLU A 188 -4.06 0.91 -14.97
C GLU A 188 -3.09 -0.27 -15.23
N ALA A 189 -1.99 -0.40 -14.48
CA ALA A 189 -1.09 -1.55 -14.61
C ALA A 189 -1.77 -2.83 -14.10
N VAL A 190 -1.33 -3.96 -14.63
CA VAL A 190 -1.81 -5.30 -14.27
C VAL A 190 -0.62 -6.12 -13.81
N LEU A 191 -0.66 -6.61 -12.59
CA LEU A 191 0.31 -7.57 -12.07
C LEU A 191 -0.32 -8.96 -12.07
N GLY A 192 0.28 -9.90 -12.79
CA GLY A 192 -0.07 -11.31 -12.75
C GLY A 192 0.19 -11.91 -11.35
N ALA A 193 -0.46 -13.02 -11.04
CA ALA A 193 -0.29 -13.69 -9.75
C ALA A 193 1.18 -14.00 -9.45
N ASN A 194 1.55 -13.93 -8.16
CA ASN A 194 2.91 -14.21 -7.66
C ASN A 194 4.01 -13.25 -8.15
N VAL A 195 3.69 -12.08 -8.69
CA VAL A 195 4.70 -11.04 -8.95
C VAL A 195 5.21 -10.49 -7.61
N VAL A 196 6.54 -10.46 -7.45
CA VAL A 196 7.21 -9.92 -6.25
C VAL A 196 8.05 -8.71 -6.66
N LEU A 197 7.73 -7.55 -6.09
CA LEU A 197 8.39 -6.28 -6.34
C LEU A 197 8.97 -5.70 -5.05
N THR A 198 10.29 -5.59 -5.01
CA THR A 198 11.06 -4.85 -3.99
C THR A 198 11.79 -3.69 -4.66
N ALA A 199 12.41 -2.81 -3.89
CA ALA A 199 13.23 -1.73 -4.45
C ALA A 199 14.36 -2.23 -5.38
N SER A 200 14.83 -3.46 -5.15
CA SER A 200 15.93 -4.07 -5.90
C SER A 200 15.48 -5.05 -6.99
N THR A 201 14.22 -5.45 -7.02
CA THR A 201 13.70 -6.36 -8.04
C THR A 201 13.90 -5.77 -9.43
N LYS A 202 14.53 -6.53 -10.33
CA LYS A 202 14.60 -6.16 -11.75
C LYS A 202 13.21 -6.28 -12.37
N ILE A 203 12.78 -5.21 -13.01
CA ILE A 203 11.57 -5.16 -13.82
C ILE A 203 12.05 -5.02 -15.27
N ILE A 204 11.87 -6.05 -16.08
CA ILE A 204 12.45 -6.10 -17.42
C ILE A 204 11.32 -5.98 -18.43
N ASP A 205 11.34 -4.91 -19.21
CA ASP A 205 10.43 -4.75 -20.35
C ASP A 205 11.00 -5.53 -21.55
N VAL A 206 10.27 -6.57 -21.94
CA VAL A 206 10.62 -7.46 -23.05
C VAL A 206 9.74 -7.26 -24.28
N THR A 207 9.03 -6.14 -24.36
CA THR A 207 8.11 -5.85 -25.48
C THR A 207 8.82 -5.31 -26.73
N GLY A 208 10.05 -4.82 -26.59
CA GLY A 208 10.88 -4.30 -27.67
C GLY A 208 11.88 -5.33 -28.20
N ASN A 209 12.73 -4.90 -29.13
CA ASN A 209 13.80 -5.75 -29.67
C ASN A 209 14.94 -5.98 -28.68
N GLU A 210 15.12 -5.07 -27.73
CA GLU A 210 16.12 -5.15 -26.67
C GLU A 210 15.44 -5.01 -25.31
N PRO A 211 15.90 -5.72 -24.27
CA PRO A 211 15.32 -5.63 -22.95
C PRO A 211 15.64 -4.28 -22.29
N VAL A 212 14.65 -3.68 -21.64
CA VAL A 212 14.84 -2.45 -20.84
C VAL A 212 14.65 -2.78 -19.37
N GLU A 213 15.69 -2.56 -18.55
CA GLU A 213 15.65 -2.81 -17.10
C GLU A 213 15.16 -1.56 -16.35
N LEU A 214 14.15 -1.77 -15.52
CA LEU A 214 13.58 -0.78 -14.60
C LEU A 214 13.72 -1.29 -13.14
N LYS A 215 13.62 -0.37 -12.18
CA LYS A 215 13.56 -0.69 -10.74
C LYS A 215 12.63 0.27 -10.01
N GLY A 216 11.99 -0.22 -8.95
CA GLY A 216 11.18 0.58 -8.05
C GLY A 216 9.89 1.15 -8.67
N ARG A 217 9.66 0.98 -9.96
CA ARG A 217 8.50 1.52 -10.67
C ARG A 217 8.01 0.61 -11.78
N VAL A 218 6.71 0.30 -11.78
CA VAL A 218 6.00 -0.33 -12.90
C VAL A 218 5.29 0.78 -13.68
N PRO A 219 5.61 0.99 -14.97
CA PRO A 219 4.97 2.03 -15.77
C PRO A 219 3.48 1.80 -15.99
N ALA A 220 2.74 2.89 -16.23
CA ALA A 220 1.31 2.84 -16.47
C ALA A 220 0.92 1.84 -17.57
N ARG A 221 -0.24 1.18 -17.36
CA ARG A 221 -0.84 0.20 -18.28
C ARG A 221 0.03 -1.03 -18.58
N SER A 222 1.15 -1.24 -17.87
CA SER A 222 2.01 -2.41 -18.09
C SER A 222 1.31 -3.70 -17.64
N VAL A 223 1.45 -4.76 -18.42
CA VAL A 223 1.07 -6.13 -18.03
C VAL A 223 2.33 -6.85 -17.58
N VAL A 224 2.38 -7.26 -16.32
CA VAL A 224 3.58 -7.78 -15.65
C VAL A 224 3.34 -9.20 -15.18
N ILE A 225 4.30 -10.08 -15.40
CA ILE A 225 4.28 -11.46 -14.92
C ILE A 225 5.55 -11.79 -14.13
N PRO A 226 5.54 -12.86 -13.31
CA PRO A 226 6.77 -13.38 -12.74
C PRO A 226 7.71 -13.88 -13.83
N GLY A 227 9.02 -13.66 -13.65
CA GLY A 227 10.05 -14.14 -14.55
C GLY A 227 11.33 -14.48 -13.81
N SER A 228 12.36 -14.88 -14.56
CA SER A 228 13.70 -15.08 -14.03
C SER A 228 14.75 -14.66 -15.04
N TYR A 229 15.95 -14.39 -14.56
CA TYR A 229 17.13 -14.15 -15.39
C TYR A 229 18.31 -14.92 -14.85
N THR A 230 19.22 -15.32 -15.74
CA THR A 230 20.44 -16.02 -15.36
C THR A 230 21.41 -15.07 -14.66
N LYS A 231 21.93 -15.47 -13.52
CA LYS A 231 22.98 -14.75 -12.80
C LYS A 231 24.12 -15.68 -12.42
N LYS A 232 25.35 -15.25 -12.69
CA LYS A 232 26.56 -15.97 -12.32
C LYS A 232 26.97 -15.64 -10.90
N PHE A 233 27.22 -16.67 -10.12
CA PHE A 233 27.75 -16.62 -8.76
C PHE A 233 29.06 -17.45 -8.69
N PRO A 234 29.85 -17.35 -7.59
CA PRO A 234 31.05 -18.18 -7.42
C PRO A 234 30.79 -19.69 -7.54
N ALA A 235 29.61 -20.15 -7.09
CA ALA A 235 29.21 -21.57 -7.11
C ALA A 235 28.54 -22.03 -8.42
N GLY A 236 28.41 -21.15 -9.44
CA GLY A 236 27.77 -21.50 -10.71
C GLY A 236 26.75 -20.48 -11.21
N GLU A 237 25.99 -20.84 -12.20
CA GLU A 237 24.90 -20.03 -12.77
C GLU A 237 23.56 -20.49 -12.23
N TYR A 238 22.74 -19.51 -11.79
CA TYR A 238 21.43 -19.75 -11.20
C TYR A 238 20.40 -18.80 -11.77
N GLN A 239 19.13 -19.24 -11.78
CA GLN A 239 18.00 -18.40 -12.14
C GLN A 239 17.58 -17.54 -10.94
N VAL A 240 17.57 -16.23 -11.12
CA VAL A 240 17.17 -15.25 -10.09
C VAL A 240 15.81 -14.67 -10.50
N PRO A 241 14.86 -14.54 -9.56
CA PRO A 241 13.54 -13.97 -9.85
C PRO A 241 13.62 -12.53 -10.36
N CYS A 242 12.73 -12.20 -11.30
CA CYS A 242 12.47 -10.84 -11.76
C CYS A 242 10.98 -10.68 -12.11
N ALA A 243 10.59 -9.48 -12.50
CA ALA A 243 9.29 -9.21 -13.09
C ALA A 243 9.47 -8.89 -14.58
N LEU A 244 8.61 -9.42 -15.44
CA LEU A 244 8.65 -9.17 -16.88
C LEU A 244 7.45 -8.35 -17.30
N ILE A 245 7.68 -7.19 -17.94
CA ILE A 245 6.64 -6.47 -18.67
C ILE A 245 6.51 -7.10 -20.05
N ILE A 246 5.34 -7.70 -20.33
CA ILE A 246 5.09 -8.47 -21.55
C ILE A 246 4.15 -7.74 -22.52
N GLY A 247 3.66 -6.58 -22.17
CA GLY A 247 2.75 -5.79 -23.00
C GLY A 247 2.10 -4.65 -22.23
N LYS A 248 1.12 -4.05 -22.89
CA LYS A 248 0.28 -2.99 -22.32
C LYS A 248 -1.18 -3.43 -22.26
N ARG A 249 -1.88 -3.02 -21.20
CA ARG A 249 -3.33 -3.18 -21.07
C ARG A 249 -4.01 -2.47 -22.23
N LYS A 250 -4.89 -3.18 -22.95
CA LYS A 250 -5.62 -2.65 -24.11
C LYS A 250 -6.93 -2.01 -23.66
N GLU A 251 -7.44 -1.06 -24.42
CA GLU A 251 -8.74 -0.42 -24.15
C GLU A 251 -9.90 -1.42 -24.13
N SER A 252 -9.82 -2.49 -24.92
CA SER A 252 -10.78 -3.60 -24.90
C SER A 252 -10.82 -4.31 -23.54
N THR A 253 -9.70 -4.31 -22.81
CA THR A 253 -9.55 -4.93 -21.49
C THR A 253 -10.04 -3.99 -20.37
N ASP A 254 -10.09 -2.67 -20.60
CA ASP A 254 -10.54 -1.69 -19.62
C ASP A 254 -12.01 -1.90 -19.21
N LYS A 255 -12.83 -2.46 -20.11
CA LYS A 255 -14.24 -2.80 -19.86
C LYS A 255 -14.44 -4.20 -19.26
N LYS A 256 -13.38 -4.99 -19.18
CA LYS A 256 -13.38 -6.35 -18.66
C LYS A 256 -12.62 -6.36 -17.35
N THR A 257 -13.29 -6.63 -16.26
CA THR A 257 -12.72 -6.66 -14.92
C THR A 257 -11.84 -7.88 -14.62
N SER A 258 -11.46 -8.68 -15.65
CA SER A 258 -10.71 -9.91 -15.41
C SER A 258 -9.25 -9.80 -15.87
N LEU A 259 -8.34 -9.99 -14.91
CA LEU A 259 -6.91 -10.20 -15.14
C LEU A 259 -6.66 -11.28 -16.23
N ASN A 260 -7.48 -12.32 -16.22
CA ASN A 260 -7.37 -13.45 -17.13
C ASN A 260 -7.47 -13.04 -18.59
N ASP A 261 -8.30 -12.03 -18.89
CA ASP A 261 -8.42 -11.54 -20.27
C ASP A 261 -7.15 -10.80 -20.71
N ALA A 262 -6.57 -9.96 -19.84
CA ALA A 262 -5.32 -9.26 -20.12
C ALA A 262 -4.15 -10.23 -20.33
N LEU A 263 -4.07 -11.30 -19.56
CA LEU A 263 -3.04 -12.34 -19.69
C LEU A 263 -3.24 -13.17 -20.95
N ARG A 264 -4.48 -13.60 -21.24
CA ARG A 264 -4.81 -14.35 -22.46
C ARG A 264 -4.52 -13.57 -23.74
N GLU A 265 -4.80 -12.26 -23.77
CA GLU A 265 -4.48 -11.39 -24.90
C GLU A 265 -2.98 -11.30 -25.19
N ASN A 266 -2.13 -11.58 -24.19
CA ASN A 266 -0.68 -11.66 -24.33
C ASN A 266 -0.16 -13.10 -24.40
N ASN A 267 -1.03 -14.10 -24.71
CA ASN A 267 -0.70 -15.52 -24.84
C ASN A 267 -0.07 -16.14 -23.58
N VAL A 268 -0.40 -15.61 -22.40
CA VAL A 268 0.00 -16.21 -21.12
C VAL A 268 -1.11 -17.12 -20.63
N SER A 269 -0.79 -18.38 -20.36
CA SER A 269 -1.73 -19.31 -19.72
C SER A 269 -2.01 -18.89 -18.26
N VAL A 270 -3.26 -18.97 -17.86
CA VAL A 270 -3.78 -18.55 -16.55
C VAL A 270 -4.09 -19.78 -15.71
#